data_836f72844cf29a7353183d9c46df4616
#
_entry.id   836f72844cf29a7353183d9c46df4616
#
_cell.length_a   1.000
_cell.length_b   1.000
_cell.length_c   1.000
_cell.angle_alpha   90.00
_cell.angle_beta   90.00
_cell.angle_gamma   90.00
#
_symmetry.space_group_name_H-M   'P 1'
#
loop_
_entity.id
_entity.type
_entity.pdbx_description
1 polymer ?
#
loop_
_entity_poly.entity_id
_entity_poly.type
_entity_poly.pdbx_seq_one_letter_code
_entity_poly.pdbx_strand_id
1 'polypeptide(L)'
;MRRKDREVTNREDILRIIKEAKYLHLALFDGAYPYIVSLHYGFTNDDHFVFYMHSAKEGHKIDLIKNNSSAAITLESNVVLQESESACAYSSTFSSIFAKGEVALVEDLNEKRMALELIMENQSGKHFEITDSMCDSVHIIKFVAKELSAKEKK
;
A
#
# COMPACT_ATOMS: atom_id res chain seq x y z
N MET A 1 10.59 13.56 8.98
CA MET A 1 10.68 12.40 9.92
C MET A 1 11.50 12.77 11.14
N ARG A 2 11.12 12.32 12.37
CA ARG A 2 11.87 12.63 13.63
C ARG A 2 13.14 11.78 13.78
N ARG A 3 13.08 10.48 13.47
CA ARG A 3 14.21 9.53 13.59
C ARG A 3 14.94 9.42 12.26
N LYS A 4 15.79 10.42 11.98
CA LYS A 4 16.62 10.47 10.77
C LYS A 4 17.65 9.34 10.68
N ASP A 5 18.07 8.81 11.82
CA ASP A 5 18.97 7.66 11.92
C ASP A 5 18.40 6.35 11.34
N ARG A 6 17.07 6.31 11.12
CA ARG A 6 16.35 5.17 10.53
C ARG A 6 15.74 5.47 9.17
N GLU A 7 15.98 6.66 8.65
CA GLU A 7 15.41 7.08 7.37
C GLU A 7 16.04 6.31 6.21
N VAL A 8 15.19 5.77 5.34
CA VAL A 8 15.59 5.10 4.10
C VAL A 8 15.28 6.03 2.94
N THR A 9 16.32 6.50 2.25
CA THR A 9 16.21 7.41 1.10
C THR A 9 16.60 6.75 -0.22
N ASN A 10 17.29 5.62 -0.17
CA ASN A 10 17.67 4.86 -1.35
C ASN A 10 16.44 4.23 -1.99
N ARG A 11 16.25 4.46 -3.30
CA ARG A 11 15.08 3.96 -4.05
C ARG A 11 15.00 2.43 -4.09
N GLU A 12 16.11 1.75 -4.20
CA GLU A 12 16.15 0.28 -4.24
C GLU A 12 15.72 -0.33 -2.90
N ASP A 13 16.13 0.27 -1.77
CA ASP A 13 15.70 -0.15 -0.45
C ASP A 13 14.20 0.12 -0.24
N ILE A 14 13.68 1.25 -0.71
CA ILE A 14 12.24 1.54 -0.69
C ILE A 14 11.47 0.47 -1.49
N LEU A 15 11.92 0.14 -2.69
CA LEU A 15 11.32 -0.91 -3.53
C LEU A 15 11.35 -2.28 -2.86
N ARG A 16 12.46 -2.62 -2.20
CA ARG A 16 12.59 -3.86 -1.42
C ARG A 16 11.51 -3.90 -0.32
N ILE A 17 11.38 -2.85 0.47
CA ILE A 17 10.37 -2.77 1.56
C ILE A 17 8.95 -2.94 0.99
N ILE A 18 8.64 -2.28 -0.13
CA ILE A 18 7.33 -2.42 -0.79
C ILE A 18 7.08 -3.86 -1.25
N LYS A 19 8.07 -4.55 -1.80
CA LYS A 19 7.94 -5.94 -2.27
C LYS A 19 7.81 -6.96 -1.12
N GLU A 20 8.45 -6.69 0.01
CA GLU A 20 8.45 -7.58 1.18
C GLU A 20 7.14 -7.52 1.97
N ALA A 21 6.46 -6.38 1.99
CA ALA A 21 5.18 -6.23 2.67
C ALA A 21 4.05 -6.97 1.91
N LYS A 22 3.13 -7.59 2.66
CA LYS A 22 2.07 -8.43 2.07
C LYS A 22 0.75 -7.68 1.86
N TYR A 23 0.53 -6.65 2.63
CA TYR A 23 -0.64 -5.78 2.54
C TYR A 23 -0.27 -4.38 2.98
N LEU A 24 -1.08 -3.43 2.58
CA LEU A 24 -1.03 -2.05 3.06
C LEU A 24 -2.30 -1.73 3.85
N HIS A 25 -2.20 -0.71 4.69
CA HIS A 25 -3.35 -0.10 5.35
C HIS A 25 -3.68 1.21 4.62
N LEU A 26 -4.87 1.26 4.03
CA LEU A 26 -5.40 2.47 3.39
C LEU A 26 -6.28 3.22 4.38
N ALA A 27 -5.92 4.47 4.65
CA ALA A 27 -6.68 5.39 5.51
C ALA A 27 -7.43 6.42 4.66
N LEU A 28 -8.75 6.50 4.89
CA LEU A 28 -9.68 7.40 4.20
C LEU A 28 -10.36 8.32 5.22
N PHE A 29 -10.86 9.46 4.76
CA PHE A 29 -11.64 10.37 5.58
C PHE A 29 -13.08 9.88 5.71
N ASP A 30 -13.54 9.71 6.96
CA ASP A 30 -14.91 9.33 7.31
C ASP A 30 -15.44 10.21 8.45
N GLY A 31 -15.71 11.48 8.15
CA GLY A 31 -16.21 12.44 9.13
C GLY A 31 -15.29 12.62 10.33
N ALA A 32 -15.76 12.23 11.51
CA ALA A 32 -15.03 12.43 12.77
C ALA A 32 -13.91 11.41 13.00
N TYR A 33 -13.96 10.25 12.34
CA TYR A 33 -13.00 9.17 12.53
C TYR A 33 -12.34 8.78 11.21
N PRO A 34 -11.04 8.45 11.18
CA PRO A 34 -10.42 7.86 9.99
C PRO A 34 -10.95 6.43 9.77
N TYR A 35 -11.28 6.10 8.53
CA TYR A 35 -11.62 4.75 8.12
C TYR A 35 -10.37 4.05 7.58
N ILE A 36 -10.03 2.89 8.13
CA ILE A 36 -8.79 2.17 7.78
C ILE A 36 -9.15 0.75 7.35
N VAL A 37 -8.58 0.32 6.21
CA VAL A 37 -8.73 -1.04 5.69
C VAL A 37 -7.38 -1.61 5.26
N SER A 38 -7.19 -2.91 5.47
CA SER A 38 -6.01 -3.65 5.01
C SER A 38 -6.32 -4.29 3.66
N LEU A 39 -5.46 -4.05 2.68
CA LEU A 39 -5.65 -4.52 1.31
C LEU A 39 -4.34 -5.10 0.74
N HIS A 40 -4.47 -6.18 -0.03
CA HIS A 40 -3.39 -6.61 -0.91
C HIS A 40 -3.23 -5.61 -2.05
N TYR A 41 -2.04 -5.50 -2.58
CA TYR A 41 -1.72 -4.51 -3.60
C TYR A 41 -0.69 -5.00 -4.63
N GLY A 42 -0.73 -4.35 -5.79
CA GLY A 42 0.37 -4.25 -6.74
C GLY A 42 0.83 -2.80 -6.82
N PHE A 43 1.94 -2.54 -7.50
CA PHE A 43 2.46 -1.18 -7.61
C PHE A 43 3.25 -0.95 -8.89
N THR A 44 3.37 0.33 -9.29
CA THR A 44 4.34 0.83 -10.25
C THR A 44 5.21 1.90 -9.61
N ASN A 45 6.36 2.19 -10.22
CA ASN A 45 7.36 3.08 -9.64
C ASN A 45 8.11 3.93 -10.68
N ASP A 46 7.42 4.35 -11.74
CA ASP A 46 8.00 5.20 -12.77
C ASP A 46 8.34 6.59 -12.22
N ASP A 47 7.54 7.60 -12.47
CA ASP A 47 7.72 8.96 -11.93
C ASP A 47 7.32 9.05 -10.46
N HIS A 48 6.24 8.33 -10.10
CA HIS A 48 5.69 8.26 -8.76
C HIS A 48 5.48 6.81 -8.34
N PHE A 49 5.43 6.56 -7.03
CA PHE A 49 4.91 5.29 -6.52
C PHE A 49 3.40 5.31 -6.62
N VAL A 50 2.86 4.37 -7.37
CA VAL A 50 1.41 4.16 -7.54
C VAL A 50 1.07 2.78 -7.02
N PHE A 51 0.09 2.70 -6.13
CA PHE A 51 -0.39 1.45 -5.55
C PHE A 51 -1.78 1.14 -6.08
N TYR A 52 -1.99 -0.11 -6.48
CA TYR A 52 -3.26 -0.63 -6.96
C TYR A 52 -3.78 -1.69 -6.01
N MET A 53 -5.05 -1.59 -5.66
CA MET A 53 -5.75 -2.53 -4.78
C MET A 53 -7.07 -2.90 -5.44
N HIS A 54 -7.57 -4.11 -5.17
CA HIS A 54 -8.90 -4.50 -5.62
C HIS A 54 -9.92 -4.43 -4.48
N SER A 55 -11.17 -4.23 -4.83
CA SER A 55 -12.29 -4.16 -3.89
C SER A 55 -13.56 -4.70 -4.53
N ALA A 56 -14.50 -5.15 -3.71
CA ALA A 56 -15.88 -5.35 -4.15
C ALA A 56 -16.44 -4.04 -4.73
N LYS A 57 -17.45 -4.15 -5.60
CA LYS A 57 -18.07 -3.01 -6.30
C LYS A 57 -18.85 -2.09 -5.38
N GLU A 58 -19.24 -2.56 -4.21
CA GLU A 58 -20.04 -1.82 -3.24
C GLU A 58 -19.33 -1.83 -1.88
N GLY A 59 -19.65 -0.86 -1.06
CA GLY A 59 -19.19 -0.76 0.32
C GLY A 59 -18.68 0.61 0.69
N HIS A 60 -18.65 0.85 1.98
CA HIS A 60 -18.37 2.16 2.57
C HIS A 60 -17.09 2.83 2.05
N LYS A 61 -15.99 2.07 1.88
CA LYS A 61 -14.74 2.61 1.31
C LYS A 61 -14.90 3.20 -0.10
N ILE A 62 -15.79 2.60 -0.92
CA ILE A 62 -16.04 3.09 -2.28
C ILE A 62 -16.73 4.45 -2.23
N ASP A 63 -17.70 4.61 -1.32
CA ASP A 63 -18.41 5.88 -1.11
C ASP A 63 -17.46 6.96 -0.60
N LEU A 64 -16.56 6.61 0.34
CA LEU A 64 -15.56 7.53 0.87
C LEU A 64 -14.59 8.01 -0.21
N ILE A 65 -14.10 7.10 -1.08
CA ILE A 65 -13.20 7.44 -2.19
C ILE A 65 -13.89 8.39 -3.19
N LYS A 66 -15.16 8.17 -3.49
CA LYS A 66 -15.93 9.05 -4.38
C LYS A 66 -16.12 10.46 -3.81
N ASN A 67 -16.18 10.58 -2.48
CA ASN A 67 -16.40 11.85 -1.80
C ASN A 67 -15.11 12.64 -1.50
N ASN A 68 -13.99 11.97 -1.31
CA ASN A 68 -12.72 12.63 -0.97
C ASN A 68 -11.54 11.82 -1.52
N SER A 69 -10.74 12.44 -2.36
CA SER A 69 -9.56 11.82 -2.96
C SER A 69 -8.33 11.81 -2.05
N SER A 70 -8.32 12.57 -0.96
CA SER A 70 -7.17 12.60 -0.04
C SER A 70 -7.10 11.33 0.79
N ALA A 71 -5.96 10.67 0.77
CA ALA A 71 -5.74 9.44 1.49
C ALA A 71 -4.30 9.31 2.01
N ALA A 72 -4.09 8.35 2.88
CA ALA A 72 -2.76 7.93 3.30
C ALA A 72 -2.68 6.41 3.29
N ILE A 73 -1.46 5.90 3.11
CA ILE A 73 -1.17 4.47 3.27
C ILE A 73 -0.01 4.26 4.23
N THR A 74 -0.02 3.13 4.91
CA THR A 74 1.17 2.57 5.56
C THR A 74 1.29 1.09 5.24
N LEU A 75 2.52 0.60 5.21
CA LEU A 75 2.84 -0.82 5.12
C LEU A 75 4.08 -1.13 5.95
N GLU A 76 4.15 -2.35 6.44
CA GLU A 76 5.26 -2.84 7.28
C GLU A 76 5.74 -4.20 6.78
N SER A 77 7.05 -4.43 6.95
CA SER A 77 7.71 -5.71 6.73
C SER A 77 8.79 -5.95 7.76
N ASN A 78 9.26 -7.19 7.86
CA ASN A 78 10.39 -7.58 8.70
C ASN A 78 10.24 -7.20 10.18
N VAL A 79 9.03 -7.28 10.70
CA VAL A 79 8.76 -7.00 12.11
C VAL A 79 9.14 -8.23 12.94
N VAL A 80 10.28 -8.14 13.64
CA VAL A 80 10.79 -9.24 14.49
C VAL A 80 11.12 -8.68 15.87
N LEU A 81 10.55 -9.30 16.91
CA LEU A 81 10.84 -8.95 18.29
C LEU A 81 12.32 -9.27 18.62
N GLN A 82 13.00 -8.32 19.22
CA GLN A 82 14.33 -8.47 19.79
C GLN A 82 14.21 -8.57 21.31
N GLU A 83 14.42 -9.77 21.85
CA GLU A 83 14.37 -10.04 23.27
C GLU A 83 15.59 -9.48 24.00
N SER A 84 15.42 -9.17 25.28
CA SER A 84 16.47 -8.66 26.17
C SER A 84 16.20 -9.09 27.61
N GLU A 85 17.19 -8.97 28.47
CA GLU A 85 17.07 -9.28 29.92
C GLU A 85 16.19 -8.28 30.67
N SER A 86 16.04 -7.04 30.16
CA SER A 86 15.20 -6.02 30.79
C SER A 86 14.10 -5.55 29.85
N ALA A 87 12.92 -5.30 30.39
CA ALA A 87 11.77 -4.84 29.62
C ALA A 87 12.03 -3.55 28.82
N CYS A 88 12.82 -2.63 29.35
CA CYS A 88 13.16 -1.38 28.65
C CYS A 88 14.14 -1.57 27.47
N ALA A 89 14.82 -2.71 27.40
CA ALA A 89 15.75 -3.04 26.32
C ALA A 89 15.11 -3.89 25.21
N TYR A 90 13.90 -4.41 25.43
CA TYR A 90 13.13 -5.06 24.35
C TYR A 90 12.94 -4.10 23.18
N SER A 91 13.03 -4.61 21.98
CA SER A 91 12.92 -3.83 20.76
C SER A 91 12.37 -4.69 19.61
N SER A 92 12.22 -4.08 18.43
CA SER A 92 11.91 -4.81 17.20
C SER A 92 12.76 -4.29 16.06
N THR A 93 13.17 -5.19 15.18
CA THR A 93 13.51 -4.82 13.81
C THR A 93 12.23 -4.53 13.06
N PHE A 94 12.28 -3.69 12.07
CA PHE A 94 11.14 -3.42 11.18
C PHE A 94 11.57 -2.60 9.98
N SER A 95 10.82 -2.73 8.91
CA SER A 95 10.83 -1.81 7.78
C SER A 95 9.41 -1.28 7.58
N SER A 96 9.24 0.00 7.30
CA SER A 96 7.92 0.59 7.10
C SER A 96 7.95 1.74 6.10
N ILE A 97 6.82 1.90 5.41
CA ILE A 97 6.54 3.04 4.54
C ILE A 97 5.27 3.73 5.02
N PHE A 98 5.30 5.03 4.97
CA PHE A 98 4.15 5.90 5.10
C PHE A 98 4.10 6.82 3.88
N ALA A 99 2.93 6.94 3.25
CA ALA A 99 2.73 7.88 2.15
C ALA A 99 1.40 8.60 2.29
N LYS A 100 1.39 9.87 1.84
CA LYS A 100 0.17 10.65 1.62
C LYS A 100 0.00 10.87 0.12
N GLY A 101 -1.23 10.93 -0.32
CA GLY A 101 -1.52 11.12 -1.73
C GLY A 101 -3.00 11.16 -2.06
N GLU A 102 -3.29 10.82 -3.29
CA GLU A 102 -4.63 10.83 -3.84
C GLU A 102 -5.08 9.43 -4.21
N VAL A 103 -6.32 9.13 -3.89
CA VAL A 103 -6.99 7.87 -4.20
C VAL A 103 -8.11 8.11 -5.21
N ALA A 104 -8.28 7.19 -6.15
CA ALA A 104 -9.36 7.19 -7.14
C ALA A 104 -9.76 5.76 -7.51
N LEU A 105 -10.93 5.61 -8.10
CA LEU A 105 -11.35 4.38 -8.76
C LEU A 105 -10.87 4.39 -10.21
N VAL A 106 -10.33 3.27 -10.68
CA VAL A 106 -9.89 3.09 -12.07
C VAL A 106 -11.07 2.71 -12.94
N GLU A 107 -11.31 3.47 -14.00
CA GLU A 107 -12.38 3.21 -14.97
C GLU A 107 -11.87 2.52 -16.24
N ASP A 108 -10.65 2.80 -16.67
CA ASP A 108 -10.06 2.24 -17.90
C ASP A 108 -9.82 0.73 -17.76
N LEU A 109 -10.32 -0.04 -18.73
CA LEU A 109 -10.26 -1.50 -18.71
C LEU A 109 -8.82 -2.04 -18.81
N ASN A 110 -7.95 -1.38 -19.57
CA ASN A 110 -6.57 -1.81 -19.72
C ASN A 110 -5.78 -1.53 -18.43
N GLU A 111 -6.04 -0.39 -17.78
CA GLU A 111 -5.44 -0.09 -16.47
C GLU A 111 -5.95 -1.05 -15.39
N LYS A 112 -7.23 -1.43 -15.40
CA LYS A 112 -7.78 -2.47 -14.48
C LYS A 112 -7.07 -3.81 -14.67
N ARG A 113 -6.88 -4.25 -15.92
CA ARG A 113 -6.17 -5.50 -16.24
C ARG A 113 -4.74 -5.46 -15.71
N MET A 114 -3.98 -4.42 -16.07
CA MET A 114 -2.63 -4.21 -15.59
C MET A 114 -2.57 -4.22 -14.04
N ALA A 115 -3.49 -3.54 -13.38
CA ALA A 115 -3.54 -3.49 -11.92
C ALA A 115 -3.74 -4.87 -11.28
N LEU A 116 -4.64 -5.70 -11.83
CA LEU A 116 -4.87 -7.07 -11.35
C LEU A 116 -3.64 -7.97 -11.58
N GLU A 117 -2.97 -7.84 -12.74
CA GLU A 117 -1.70 -8.53 -13.00
C GLU A 117 -0.64 -8.16 -11.97
N LEU A 118 -0.45 -6.86 -11.71
CA LEU A 118 0.52 -6.36 -10.72
C LEU A 118 0.20 -6.84 -9.29
N ILE A 119 -1.08 -6.89 -8.90
CA ILE A 119 -1.51 -7.41 -7.61
C ILE A 119 -1.13 -8.90 -7.51
N MET A 120 -1.42 -9.70 -8.52
CA MET A 120 -1.12 -11.13 -8.52
C MET A 120 0.38 -11.39 -8.54
N GLU A 121 1.15 -10.67 -9.33
CA GLU A 121 2.61 -10.76 -9.37
C GLU A 121 3.21 -10.42 -7.99
N ASN A 122 2.81 -9.29 -7.40
CA ASN A 122 3.35 -8.86 -6.10
C ASN A 122 2.98 -9.83 -4.95
N GLN A 123 1.77 -10.42 -4.99
CA GLN A 123 1.31 -11.32 -3.93
C GLN A 123 1.78 -12.77 -4.08
N SER A 124 1.84 -13.28 -5.29
CA SER A 124 2.10 -14.70 -5.56
C SER A 124 3.39 -14.98 -6.33
N GLY A 125 3.98 -13.98 -6.96
CA GLY A 125 5.09 -14.13 -7.89
C GLY A 125 4.70 -14.83 -9.20
N LYS A 126 3.39 -14.98 -9.48
CA LYS A 126 2.88 -15.68 -10.65
C LYS A 126 2.14 -14.73 -11.57
N HIS A 127 2.24 -14.99 -12.88
CA HIS A 127 1.47 -14.29 -13.90
C HIS A 127 0.19 -15.05 -14.21
N PHE A 128 -0.89 -14.33 -14.43
CA PHE A 128 -2.20 -14.85 -14.78
C PHE A 128 -2.75 -14.10 -15.98
N GLU A 129 -3.50 -14.78 -16.82
CA GLU A 129 -4.29 -14.14 -17.86
C GLU A 129 -5.53 -13.52 -17.22
N ILE A 130 -5.62 -12.20 -17.26
CA ILE A 130 -6.74 -11.44 -16.69
C ILE A 130 -7.76 -11.15 -17.79
N THR A 131 -8.95 -11.71 -17.65
CA THR A 131 -10.06 -11.53 -18.59
C THR A 131 -10.85 -10.26 -18.30
N ASP A 132 -11.61 -9.77 -19.29
CA ASP A 132 -12.49 -8.61 -19.12
C ASP A 132 -13.53 -8.85 -18.02
N SER A 133 -14.07 -10.08 -17.94
CA SER A 133 -15.02 -10.46 -16.89
C SER A 133 -14.43 -10.34 -15.47
N MET A 134 -13.14 -10.64 -15.29
CA MET A 134 -12.44 -10.46 -14.01
C MET A 134 -12.31 -8.96 -13.69
N CYS A 135 -11.96 -8.13 -14.67
CA CYS A 135 -11.90 -6.68 -14.52
C CYS A 135 -13.27 -6.07 -14.16
N ASP A 136 -14.34 -6.61 -14.76
CA ASP A 136 -15.70 -6.15 -14.51
C ASP A 136 -16.27 -6.61 -13.17
N SER A 137 -15.72 -7.63 -12.56
CA SER A 137 -16.20 -8.18 -11.28
C SER A 137 -15.80 -7.35 -10.05
N VAL A 138 -14.81 -6.45 -10.17
CA VAL A 138 -14.24 -5.69 -9.06
C VAL A 138 -14.06 -4.22 -9.39
N HIS A 139 -13.92 -3.39 -8.35
CA HIS A 139 -13.30 -2.07 -8.47
C HIS A 139 -11.79 -2.18 -8.23
N ILE A 140 -11.05 -1.40 -9.01
CA ILE A 140 -9.63 -1.14 -8.75
C ILE A 140 -9.50 0.24 -8.12
N ILE A 141 -8.85 0.27 -6.97
CA ILE A 141 -8.48 1.47 -6.25
C ILE A 141 -7.04 1.80 -6.60
N LYS A 142 -6.80 3.02 -7.09
CA LYS A 142 -5.48 3.56 -7.42
C LYS A 142 -5.11 4.61 -6.38
N PHE A 143 -3.96 4.46 -5.74
CA PHE A 143 -3.39 5.47 -4.85
C PHE A 143 -2.09 5.99 -5.45
N VAL A 144 -2.00 7.30 -5.67
CA VAL A 144 -0.79 7.98 -6.17
C VAL A 144 -0.11 8.67 -5.00
N ALA A 145 1.09 8.21 -4.64
CA ALA A 145 1.86 8.84 -3.56
C ALA A 145 2.42 10.20 -3.99
N LYS A 146 2.07 11.26 -3.28
CA LYS A 146 2.62 12.62 -3.44
C LYS A 146 3.81 12.84 -2.52
N GLU A 147 3.74 12.31 -1.32
CA GLU A 147 4.82 12.30 -0.33
C GLU A 147 4.99 10.87 0.17
N LEU A 148 6.23 10.40 0.21
CA LEU A 148 6.57 9.08 0.73
C LEU A 148 7.74 9.20 1.69
N SER A 149 7.66 8.49 2.80
CA SER A 149 8.76 8.32 3.75
C SER A 149 8.91 6.85 4.12
N ALA A 150 10.15 6.39 4.16
CA ALA A 150 10.50 5.05 4.55
C ALA A 150 11.48 5.05 5.73
N LYS A 151 11.37 4.04 6.59
CA LYS A 151 12.30 3.84 7.71
C LYS A 151 12.51 2.36 7.97
N GLU A 152 13.71 2.06 8.43
CA GLU A 152 14.13 0.71 8.77
C GLU A 152 14.92 0.72 10.08
N LYS A 153 14.73 -0.31 10.89
CA LYS A 153 15.60 -0.69 12.00
C LYS A 153 16.03 -2.13 11.79
N LYS A 154 17.32 -2.34 11.58
CA LYS A 154 17.98 -3.65 11.49
C LYS A 154 18.34 -4.17 12.87
#